data_cdbf70a0d6c4b05a381c17ba9a37b73a
#
_entry.id   cdbf70a0d6c4b05a381c17ba9a37b73a
#
_cell.length_a   1.000
_cell.length_b   1.000
_cell.length_c   1.000
_cell.angle_alpha   90.00
_cell.angle_beta   90.00
_cell.angle_gamma   90.00
#
_symmetry.space_group_name_H-M   'P 1'
#
loop_
_entity.id
_entity.type
_entity.pdbx_description
1 polymer ?
#
loop_
_entity_poly.entity_id
_entity_poly.type
_entity_poly.pdbx_seq_one_letter_code
_entity_poly.pdbx_strand_id
1 'polypeptide(L)'
;KLLINEKTTYAEFAWHCNAIIASIGCSHTASSNMQNAYHELSIVPLEKTFPLTVRLINDQLFVVNPMNNADKVNVKDEILSINGVETSKLITSIYKHISAQANSETYKRQKFNTYFALMIPYALGFPTSFEVNCKGRVNTIKLKQSNEYARELYDPSENVCADNLCLEKVDANTAVITISSFNYYEWDSYPVFKAFVDSSMKVIHQSNIKNLIIDVRYNGGGSQ
;
A
#
# COMPACT_ATOMS: atom_id res chain seq x y z
N LYS A 1 -28.05 0.86 15.58
CA LYS A 1 -28.07 2.15 14.91
C LYS A 1 -27.76 1.91 13.43
N LEU A 2 -28.67 2.31 12.53
CA LEU A 2 -28.42 2.19 11.10
C LEU A 2 -27.24 3.08 10.74
N LEU A 3 -26.21 2.49 10.11
CA LEU A 3 -25.01 3.20 9.65
C LEU A 3 -25.34 4.07 8.40
N ILE A 4 -26.39 3.72 7.69
CA ILE A 4 -26.81 4.36 6.45
C ILE A 4 -28.16 5.06 6.69
N ASN A 5 -28.27 6.32 6.32
CA ASN A 5 -29.46 7.16 6.43
C ASN A 5 -29.47 8.19 5.30
N GLU A 6 -30.49 9.03 5.23
CA GLU A 6 -30.72 10.03 4.16
C GLU A 6 -29.56 11.06 4.04
N LYS A 7 -28.74 11.23 5.07
CA LYS A 7 -27.59 12.15 5.06
C LYS A 7 -26.28 11.46 4.70
N THR A 8 -26.29 10.14 4.52
CA THR A 8 -25.09 9.36 4.17
C THR A 8 -24.64 9.76 2.77
N THR A 9 -23.43 10.24 2.67
CA THR A 9 -22.81 10.57 1.38
C THR A 9 -22.48 9.29 0.60
N TYR A 10 -22.32 9.41 -0.72
CA TYR A 10 -21.92 8.29 -1.56
C TYR A 10 -20.60 7.66 -1.09
N ALA A 11 -19.63 8.49 -0.68
CA ALA A 11 -18.34 8.03 -0.15
C ALA A 11 -18.50 7.20 1.13
N GLU A 12 -19.30 7.66 2.08
CA GLU A 12 -19.59 6.91 3.32
C GLU A 12 -20.35 5.61 3.01
N PHE A 13 -21.31 5.66 2.09
CA PHE A 13 -22.04 4.47 1.64
C PHE A 13 -21.08 3.42 1.05
N ALA A 14 -20.23 3.84 0.12
CA ALA A 14 -19.22 2.97 -0.50
C ALA A 14 -18.25 2.39 0.56
N TRP A 15 -17.84 3.20 1.54
CA TRP A 15 -16.99 2.76 2.65
C TRP A 15 -17.68 1.67 3.48
N HIS A 16 -18.94 1.83 3.83
CA HIS A 16 -19.70 0.83 4.57
C HIS A 16 -19.91 -0.46 3.77
N CYS A 17 -20.24 -0.36 2.48
CA CYS A 17 -20.35 -1.52 1.59
C CYS A 17 -19.03 -2.28 1.51
N ASN A 18 -17.92 -1.56 1.47
CA ASN A 18 -16.59 -2.15 1.37
C ASN A 18 -16.23 -3.00 2.61
N ALA A 19 -16.68 -2.62 3.80
CA ALA A 19 -16.51 -3.44 5.00
C ALA A 19 -17.22 -4.80 4.89
N ILE A 20 -18.41 -4.82 4.30
CA ILE A 20 -19.17 -6.06 4.07
C ILE A 20 -18.44 -6.94 3.05
N ILE A 21 -18.01 -6.35 1.94
CA ILE A 21 -17.28 -7.05 0.88
C ILE A 21 -15.94 -7.59 1.40
N ALA A 22 -15.20 -6.78 2.16
CA ALA A 22 -13.92 -7.19 2.75
C ALA A 22 -14.06 -8.36 3.72
N SER A 23 -15.21 -8.50 4.40
CA SER A 23 -15.48 -9.61 5.31
C SER A 23 -15.53 -10.99 4.64
N ILE A 24 -15.69 -11.04 3.32
CA ILE A 24 -15.64 -12.27 2.51
C ILE A 24 -14.22 -12.90 2.55
N GLY A 25 -13.19 -12.08 2.76
CA GLY A 25 -11.80 -12.57 2.87
C GLY A 25 -11.19 -13.01 1.53
N CYS A 26 -11.68 -12.45 0.41
CA CYS A 26 -11.18 -12.73 -0.94
C CYS A 26 -10.63 -11.44 -1.57
N SER A 27 -9.36 -11.44 -1.99
CA SER A 27 -8.72 -10.27 -2.61
C SER A 27 -9.29 -9.91 -3.99
N HIS A 28 -9.94 -10.85 -4.68
CA HIS A 28 -10.59 -10.63 -5.97
C HIS A 28 -12.02 -10.07 -5.84
N THR A 29 -12.58 -10.06 -4.63
CA THR A 29 -13.90 -9.50 -4.36
C THR A 29 -13.73 -8.09 -3.80
N ALA A 30 -13.87 -7.08 -4.65
CA ALA A 30 -13.74 -5.68 -4.26
C ALA A 30 -14.86 -4.85 -4.88
N SER A 31 -15.22 -3.74 -4.24
CA SER A 31 -16.09 -2.76 -4.85
C SER A 31 -15.35 -2.02 -5.96
N SER A 32 -15.88 -2.05 -7.19
CA SER A 32 -15.31 -1.35 -8.34
C SER A 32 -15.12 0.15 -8.08
N ASN A 33 -16.03 0.75 -7.32
CA ASN A 33 -15.97 2.17 -6.98
C ASN A 33 -14.80 2.50 -6.03
N MET A 34 -14.44 1.58 -5.13
CA MET A 34 -13.26 1.77 -4.29
C MET A 34 -11.96 1.49 -5.06
N GLN A 35 -11.95 0.52 -5.98
CA GLN A 35 -10.81 0.33 -6.88
C GLN A 35 -10.59 1.54 -7.78
N ASN A 36 -11.66 2.09 -8.35
CA ASN A 36 -11.57 3.30 -9.16
C ASN A 36 -11.15 4.52 -8.34
N ALA A 37 -11.61 4.66 -7.10
CA ALA A 37 -11.14 5.71 -6.19
C ALA A 37 -9.64 5.58 -5.87
N TYR A 38 -9.11 4.36 -5.82
CA TYR A 38 -7.67 4.16 -5.65
C TYR A 38 -6.87 4.52 -6.91
N HIS A 39 -7.42 4.31 -8.10
CA HIS A 39 -6.79 4.70 -9.36
C HIS A 39 -7.03 6.16 -9.72
N GLU A 40 -8.19 6.71 -9.35
CA GLU A 40 -8.57 8.09 -9.60
C GLU A 40 -8.58 8.88 -8.29
N LEU A 41 -7.40 9.30 -7.84
CA LEU A 41 -7.26 10.24 -6.71
C LEU A 41 -8.10 11.51 -6.89
N SER A 42 -8.49 11.82 -8.12
CA SER A 42 -9.36 12.94 -8.47
C SER A 42 -10.77 12.88 -7.86
N ILE A 43 -11.24 11.70 -7.39
CA ILE A 43 -12.57 11.54 -6.77
C ILE A 43 -12.62 12.17 -5.36
N VAL A 44 -11.49 12.19 -4.65
CA VAL A 44 -11.37 12.85 -3.35
C VAL A 44 -10.62 14.16 -3.54
N PRO A 45 -11.26 15.31 -3.28
CA PRO A 45 -10.60 16.60 -3.40
C PRO A 45 -9.32 16.64 -2.56
N LEU A 46 -8.27 17.27 -3.11
CA LEU A 46 -6.95 17.31 -2.50
C LEU A 46 -6.98 17.81 -1.05
N GLU A 47 -7.78 18.83 -0.79
CA GLU A 47 -7.97 19.43 0.53
C GLU A 47 -8.61 18.48 1.57
N LYS A 48 -9.14 17.34 1.13
CA LYS A 48 -9.72 16.29 1.99
C LYS A 48 -8.80 15.12 2.21
N THR A 49 -7.66 15.06 1.52
CA THR A 49 -6.69 13.96 1.68
C THR A 49 -5.77 14.19 2.87
N PHE A 50 -5.19 13.10 3.40
CA PHE A 50 -4.23 13.20 4.48
C PHE A 50 -2.92 13.80 3.98
N PRO A 51 -2.41 14.92 4.56
CA PRO A 51 -1.39 15.75 3.96
C PRO A 51 0.07 15.40 4.35
N LEU A 52 0.33 14.16 4.75
CA LEU A 52 1.68 13.64 5.00
C LEU A 52 1.86 12.34 4.22
N THR A 53 3.05 12.08 3.70
CA THR A 53 3.40 10.73 3.31
C THR A 53 3.82 9.94 4.54
N VAL A 54 3.14 8.84 4.78
CA VAL A 54 3.37 7.98 5.94
C VAL A 54 3.58 6.53 5.53
N ARG A 55 4.23 5.75 6.39
CA ARG A 55 4.42 4.31 6.21
C ARG A 55 4.15 3.57 7.51
N LEU A 56 3.37 2.51 7.40
CA LEU A 56 3.12 1.59 8.50
C LEU A 56 4.18 0.50 8.52
N ILE A 57 4.95 0.44 9.60
CA ILE A 57 6.03 -0.53 9.81
C ILE A 57 5.82 -1.13 11.21
N ASN A 58 5.65 -2.45 11.30
CA ASN A 58 5.44 -3.15 12.58
C ASN A 58 4.35 -2.49 13.44
N ASP A 59 3.21 -2.17 12.81
CA ASP A 59 2.03 -1.54 13.43
C ASP A 59 2.25 -0.12 13.99
N GLN A 60 3.39 0.49 13.69
CA GLN A 60 3.70 1.89 14.00
C GLN A 60 3.68 2.73 12.73
N LEU A 61 3.08 3.92 12.81
CA LEU A 61 2.93 4.84 11.68
C LEU A 61 4.02 5.91 11.71
N PHE A 62 4.86 5.95 10.69
CA PHE A 62 5.97 6.89 10.60
C PHE A 62 5.77 7.89 9.46
N VAL A 63 6.21 9.13 9.69
CA VAL A 63 6.31 10.14 8.64
C VAL A 63 7.47 9.79 7.71
N VAL A 64 7.20 9.66 6.41
CA VAL A 64 8.20 9.42 5.36
C VAL A 64 8.53 10.72 4.61
N ASN A 65 7.49 11.51 4.33
CA ASN A 65 7.66 12.85 3.78
C ASN A 65 6.67 13.80 4.47
N PRO A 66 7.17 14.87 5.11
CA PRO A 66 6.32 15.86 5.79
C PRO A 66 5.53 16.76 4.82
N MET A 67 5.78 16.71 3.51
CA MET A 67 5.13 17.55 2.52
C MET A 67 5.24 19.05 2.91
N ASN A 68 4.12 19.80 2.91
CA ASN A 68 4.06 21.19 3.33
C ASN A 68 4.20 21.41 4.86
N ASN A 69 4.55 20.37 5.62
CA ASN A 69 4.61 20.41 7.09
C ASN A 69 6.05 20.21 7.64
N ALA A 70 7.09 20.43 6.82
CA ALA A 70 8.49 20.24 7.24
C ALA A 70 8.93 21.19 8.39
N ASP A 71 8.19 22.27 8.62
CA ASP A 71 8.36 23.16 9.76
C ASP A 71 7.74 22.62 11.07
N LYS A 72 6.97 21.54 11.00
CA LYS A 72 6.18 21.02 12.13
C LYS A 72 6.48 19.57 12.48
N VAL A 73 6.71 18.72 11.49
CA VAL A 73 7.02 17.30 11.67
C VAL A 73 8.27 16.93 10.89
N ASN A 74 8.97 15.91 11.36
CA ASN A 74 10.20 15.43 10.74
C ASN A 74 9.97 14.04 10.11
N VAL A 75 10.79 13.70 9.13
CA VAL A 75 10.92 12.32 8.66
C VAL A 75 11.31 11.43 9.84
N LYS A 76 10.68 10.25 9.94
CA LYS A 76 10.77 9.27 11.04
C LYS A 76 10.02 9.65 12.33
N ASP A 77 9.31 10.77 12.39
CA ASP A 77 8.40 11.00 13.53
C ASP A 77 7.34 9.88 13.56
N GLU A 78 7.18 9.22 14.70
CA GLU A 78 6.13 8.21 14.94
C GLU A 78 4.83 8.92 15.30
N ILE A 79 3.76 8.68 14.53
CA ILE A 79 2.43 9.24 14.77
C ILE A 79 1.65 8.30 15.70
N LEU A 80 1.31 8.79 16.88
CA LEU A 80 0.56 8.05 17.90
C LEU A 80 -0.95 8.18 17.72
N SER A 81 -1.43 9.33 17.22
CA SER A 81 -2.85 9.55 16.95
C SER A 81 -3.06 10.57 15.84
N ILE A 82 -4.22 10.46 15.17
CA ILE A 82 -4.70 11.41 14.17
C ILE A 82 -6.11 11.85 14.59
N ASN A 83 -6.35 13.15 14.71
CA ASN A 83 -7.62 13.73 15.18
C ASN A 83 -8.13 13.06 16.48
N GLY A 84 -7.24 12.79 17.42
CA GLY A 84 -7.55 12.16 18.70
C GLY A 84 -7.79 10.64 18.62
N VAL A 85 -7.81 10.04 17.44
CA VAL A 85 -7.93 8.58 17.28
C VAL A 85 -6.54 7.95 17.29
N GLU A 86 -6.30 7.02 18.21
CA GLU A 86 -5.04 6.27 18.28
C GLU A 86 -4.75 5.53 16.98
N THR A 87 -3.51 5.59 16.51
CA THR A 87 -3.08 4.98 15.25
C THR A 87 -3.45 3.49 15.17
N SER A 88 -3.25 2.72 16.24
CA SER A 88 -3.60 1.29 16.27
C SER A 88 -5.10 1.04 16.03
N LYS A 89 -5.95 1.85 16.65
CA LYS A 89 -7.41 1.77 16.48
C LYS A 89 -7.82 2.18 15.06
N LEU A 90 -7.20 3.24 14.54
CA LEU A 90 -7.44 3.73 13.19
C LEU A 90 -7.07 2.67 12.13
N ILE A 91 -5.88 2.08 12.24
CA ILE A 91 -5.41 1.01 11.33
C ILE A 91 -6.33 -0.21 11.40
N THR A 92 -6.66 -0.65 12.62
CA THR A 92 -7.61 -1.77 12.81
C THR A 92 -8.97 -1.48 12.16
N SER A 93 -9.45 -0.24 12.24
CA SER A 93 -10.69 0.17 11.56
C SER A 93 -10.55 0.12 10.05
N ILE A 94 -9.46 0.65 9.50
CA ILE A 94 -9.17 0.66 8.06
C ILE A 94 -9.06 -0.76 7.51
N TYR A 95 -8.40 -1.66 8.24
CA TYR A 95 -8.20 -3.05 7.81
C TYR A 95 -9.49 -3.84 7.60
N LYS A 96 -10.58 -3.44 8.27
CA LYS A 96 -11.92 -4.02 8.06
C LYS A 96 -12.50 -3.71 6.68
N HIS A 97 -11.95 -2.71 5.99
CA HIS A 97 -12.41 -2.25 4.68
C HIS A 97 -11.48 -2.69 3.54
N ILE A 98 -10.43 -3.44 3.83
CA ILE A 98 -9.48 -3.95 2.83
C ILE A 98 -9.76 -5.42 2.58
N SER A 99 -10.26 -5.75 1.39
CA SER A 99 -10.40 -7.13 0.92
C SER A 99 -9.03 -7.78 0.78
N ALA A 100 -8.81 -8.90 1.45
CA ALA A 100 -7.54 -9.62 1.41
C ALA A 100 -7.78 -11.13 1.45
N GLN A 101 -7.02 -11.90 0.67
CA GLN A 101 -7.10 -13.35 0.67
C GLN A 101 -6.76 -13.89 2.05
N ALA A 102 -7.68 -14.71 2.61
CA ALA A 102 -7.56 -15.29 3.96
C ALA A 102 -7.23 -14.23 5.04
N ASN A 103 -7.70 -12.99 4.87
CA ASN A 103 -7.44 -11.85 5.75
C ASN A 103 -5.95 -11.51 5.96
N SER A 104 -5.10 -11.77 4.97
CA SER A 104 -3.65 -11.50 5.02
C SER A 104 -3.35 -10.07 5.49
N GLU A 105 -2.76 -9.93 6.68
CA GLU A 105 -2.37 -8.63 7.25
C GLU A 105 -1.24 -7.97 6.46
N THR A 106 -0.31 -8.76 5.92
CA THR A 106 0.77 -8.25 5.06
C THR A 106 0.20 -7.55 3.83
N TYR A 107 -0.80 -8.15 3.18
CA TYR A 107 -1.48 -7.54 2.05
C TYR A 107 -2.23 -6.26 2.45
N LYS A 108 -2.96 -6.29 3.58
CA LYS A 108 -3.68 -5.11 4.10
C LYS A 108 -2.73 -3.97 4.41
N ARG A 109 -1.57 -4.26 5.02
CA ARG A 109 -0.52 -3.26 5.30
C ARG A 109 0.05 -2.66 4.03
N GLN A 110 0.33 -3.48 3.01
CA GLN A 110 0.78 -2.98 1.71
C GLN A 110 -0.27 -2.06 1.07
N LYS A 111 -1.54 -2.47 1.04
CA LYS A 111 -2.63 -1.64 0.53
C LYS A 111 -2.79 -0.34 1.30
N PHE A 112 -2.69 -0.38 2.63
CA PHE A 112 -2.68 0.83 3.44
C PHE A 112 -1.51 1.75 3.06
N ASN A 113 -0.29 1.23 2.98
CA ASN A 113 0.89 2.02 2.64
C ASN A 113 0.78 2.68 1.25
N THR A 114 0.11 2.04 0.31
CA THR A 114 -0.13 2.63 -1.02
C THR A 114 -1.22 3.70 -1.01
N TYR A 115 -2.28 3.52 -0.22
CA TYR A 115 -3.50 4.33 -0.31
C TYR A 115 -3.85 5.10 0.97
N PHE A 116 -2.92 5.26 1.91
CA PHE A 116 -3.14 5.90 3.22
C PHE A 116 -3.77 7.30 3.09
N ALA A 117 -3.37 8.08 2.08
CA ALA A 117 -3.85 9.44 1.87
C ALA A 117 -5.38 9.53 1.68
N LEU A 118 -5.99 8.45 1.19
CA LEU A 118 -7.43 8.30 1.02
C LEU A 118 -8.07 7.53 2.18
N MET A 119 -7.46 6.45 2.64
CA MET A 119 -8.02 5.57 3.65
C MET A 119 -8.17 6.26 5.02
N ILE A 120 -7.21 7.11 5.39
CA ILE A 120 -7.27 7.88 6.65
C ILE A 120 -8.48 8.82 6.67
N PRO A 121 -8.72 9.68 5.66
CA PRO A 121 -9.92 10.50 5.60
C PRO A 121 -11.23 9.71 5.66
N TYR A 122 -11.33 8.61 4.91
CA TYR A 122 -12.50 7.74 4.94
C TYR A 122 -12.79 7.22 6.35
N ALA A 123 -11.78 6.73 7.02
CA ALA A 123 -11.92 6.19 8.38
C ALA A 123 -12.26 7.25 9.43
N LEU A 124 -11.93 8.52 9.18
CA LEU A 124 -12.19 9.66 10.05
C LEU A 124 -13.43 10.48 9.65
N GLY A 125 -14.19 10.06 8.63
CA GLY A 125 -15.40 10.76 8.17
C GLY A 125 -15.11 12.09 7.47
N PHE A 126 -14.04 12.20 6.71
CA PHE A 126 -13.65 13.39 5.93
C PHE A 126 -13.52 14.67 6.75
N PRO A 127 -12.64 14.72 7.74
CA PRO A 127 -12.45 15.91 8.55
C PRO A 127 -11.99 17.10 7.70
N THR A 128 -12.31 18.31 8.13
CA THR A 128 -11.89 19.56 7.47
C THR A 128 -10.42 19.92 7.72
N SER A 129 -9.79 19.30 8.71
CA SER A 129 -8.38 19.49 9.05
C SER A 129 -7.85 18.23 9.75
N PHE A 130 -6.53 18.08 9.70
CA PHE A 130 -5.83 16.97 10.36
C PHE A 130 -4.93 17.51 11.47
N GLU A 131 -4.96 16.82 12.59
CA GLU A 131 -4.08 17.03 13.73
C GLU A 131 -3.41 15.71 14.09
N VAL A 132 -2.11 15.74 14.34
CA VAL A 132 -1.34 14.54 14.71
C VAL A 132 -0.68 14.73 16.07
N ASN A 133 -0.60 13.64 16.83
CA ASN A 133 0.23 13.57 18.00
C ASN A 133 1.41 12.66 17.70
N CYS A 134 2.63 13.17 17.85
CA CYS A 134 3.85 12.44 17.57
C CYS A 134 4.54 12.04 18.88
N LYS A 135 5.18 10.88 18.87
CA LYS A 135 5.95 10.38 20.02
C LYS A 135 7.04 11.36 20.44
N GLY A 136 7.14 11.58 21.75
CA GLY A 136 8.13 12.51 22.32
C GLY A 136 7.73 14.00 22.20
N ARG A 137 6.55 14.32 21.65
CA ARG A 137 6.01 15.70 21.61
C ARG A 137 4.82 15.85 22.55
N VAL A 138 4.77 16.97 23.25
CA VAL A 138 3.72 17.26 24.24
C VAL A 138 2.44 17.76 23.57
N ASN A 139 2.59 18.55 22.52
CA ASN A 139 1.47 19.23 21.86
C ASN A 139 1.03 18.52 20.59
N THR A 140 -0.28 18.52 20.36
CA THR A 140 -0.88 18.12 19.09
C THR A 140 -0.49 19.10 17.98
N ILE A 141 -0.16 18.60 16.82
CA ILE A 141 0.33 19.34 15.67
C ILE A 141 -0.78 19.45 14.64
N LYS A 142 -1.28 20.67 14.40
CA LYS A 142 -2.20 20.94 13.30
C LYS A 142 -1.44 21.00 11.98
N LEU A 143 -1.83 20.13 11.04
CA LEU A 143 -1.22 20.02 9.73
C LEU A 143 -1.74 21.09 8.76
N LYS A 144 -0.86 21.58 7.90
CA LYS A 144 -1.21 22.35 6.70
C LYS A 144 -1.60 21.38 5.59
N GLN A 145 -2.56 21.74 4.77
CA GLN A 145 -2.87 20.97 3.57
C GLN A 145 -1.72 20.99 2.58
N SER A 146 -1.62 19.91 1.82
CA SER A 146 -0.60 19.80 0.77
C SER A 146 -1.12 20.38 -0.55
N ASN A 147 -0.20 20.80 -1.41
CA ASN A 147 -0.48 21.24 -2.78
C ASN A 147 -0.50 20.06 -3.76
N GLU A 148 -0.18 18.87 -3.29
CA GLU A 148 -0.16 17.63 -4.07
C GLU A 148 -0.62 16.44 -3.22
N TYR A 149 -1.03 15.37 -3.87
CA TYR A 149 -1.41 14.14 -3.19
C TYR A 149 -0.19 13.47 -2.56
N ALA A 150 -0.28 13.19 -1.26
CA ALA A 150 0.69 12.34 -0.60
C ALA A 150 0.61 10.91 -1.18
N ARG A 151 1.74 10.41 -1.64
CA ARG A 151 1.85 9.09 -2.27
C ARG A 151 2.92 8.28 -1.56
N GLU A 152 2.79 6.95 -1.63
CA GLU A 152 3.91 6.09 -1.26
C GLU A 152 5.13 6.52 -2.09
N LEU A 153 6.24 6.75 -1.40
CA LEU A 153 7.51 6.96 -2.08
C LEU A 153 7.95 5.59 -2.61
N TYR A 154 7.54 5.32 -3.84
CA TYR A 154 8.10 4.24 -4.61
C TYR A 154 9.48 4.68 -5.07
N ASP A 155 10.51 4.02 -4.59
CA ASP A 155 11.85 4.16 -5.15
C ASP A 155 11.97 3.21 -6.35
N PRO A 156 11.99 3.74 -7.58
CA PRO A 156 12.17 2.89 -8.76
C PRO A 156 13.52 2.16 -8.75
N SER A 157 14.50 2.65 -7.99
CA SER A 157 15.79 1.97 -7.82
C SER A 157 15.69 0.70 -6.98
N GLU A 158 14.62 0.54 -6.19
CA GLU A 158 14.32 -0.71 -5.51
C GLU A 158 13.78 -1.79 -6.47
N ASN A 159 13.32 -1.40 -7.67
CA ASN A 159 12.93 -2.34 -8.71
C ASN A 159 14.08 -2.49 -9.72
N VAL A 160 15.06 -3.28 -9.36
CA VAL A 160 16.25 -3.57 -10.19
C VAL A 160 15.88 -4.29 -11.50
N CYS A 161 14.61 -4.68 -11.65
CA CYS A 161 14.13 -5.50 -12.76
C CYS A 161 13.32 -4.68 -13.78
N ALA A 162 13.98 -4.15 -14.82
CA ALA A 162 13.32 -3.41 -15.89
C ALA A 162 12.34 -4.27 -16.73
N ASP A 163 12.60 -5.57 -16.84
CA ASP A 163 11.91 -6.48 -17.79
C ASP A 163 10.93 -7.47 -17.11
N ASN A 164 10.45 -7.19 -15.91
CA ASN A 164 9.58 -8.08 -15.13
C ASN A 164 10.19 -9.44 -14.74
N LEU A 165 11.28 -9.87 -15.37
CA LEU A 165 12.01 -11.13 -15.12
C LEU A 165 13.50 -10.84 -15.04
N CYS A 166 14.11 -10.97 -13.86
CA CYS A 166 15.53 -10.71 -13.64
C CYS A 166 16.17 -11.78 -12.79
N LEU A 167 17.45 -12.07 -13.11
CA LEU A 167 18.34 -12.82 -12.25
C LEU A 167 19.49 -11.90 -11.81
N GLU A 168 19.68 -11.74 -10.53
CA GLU A 168 20.76 -10.98 -9.92
C GLU A 168 21.59 -11.87 -8.99
N LYS A 169 22.92 -11.76 -9.04
CA LYS A 169 23.81 -12.34 -8.03
C LYS A 169 24.09 -11.30 -6.96
N VAL A 170 23.61 -11.54 -5.77
CA VAL A 170 23.80 -10.64 -4.62
C VAL A 170 25.22 -10.83 -4.04
N ASP A 171 25.66 -12.07 -3.99
CA ASP A 171 27.01 -12.46 -3.54
C ASP A 171 27.47 -13.76 -4.21
N ALA A 172 28.61 -14.31 -3.76
CA ALA A 172 29.18 -15.54 -4.32
C ALA A 172 28.29 -16.77 -4.13
N ASN A 173 27.37 -16.77 -3.18
CA ASN A 173 26.53 -17.91 -2.82
C ASN A 173 25.03 -17.65 -3.01
N THR A 174 24.59 -16.41 -3.23
CA THR A 174 23.20 -16.01 -3.21
C THR A 174 22.80 -15.35 -4.52
N ALA A 175 21.70 -15.79 -5.09
CA ALA A 175 21.05 -15.15 -6.23
C ALA A 175 19.58 -14.84 -5.91
N VAL A 176 19.07 -13.80 -6.57
CA VAL A 176 17.65 -13.38 -6.54
C VAL A 176 17.08 -13.54 -7.94
N ILE A 177 15.95 -14.23 -8.04
CA ILE A 177 15.09 -14.19 -9.22
C ILE A 177 13.91 -13.30 -8.88
N THR A 178 13.74 -12.21 -9.62
CA THR A 178 12.58 -11.33 -9.52
C THR A 178 11.57 -11.65 -10.60
N ILE A 179 10.31 -11.86 -10.21
CA ILE A 179 9.18 -12.11 -11.10
C ILE A 179 8.10 -11.08 -10.77
N SER A 180 8.01 -10.00 -11.54
CA SER A 180 7.07 -8.90 -11.27
C SER A 180 5.68 -9.10 -11.88
N SER A 181 5.50 -10.13 -12.73
CA SER A 181 4.22 -10.47 -13.35
C SER A 181 4.15 -11.96 -13.65
N PHE A 182 2.93 -12.52 -13.58
CA PHE A 182 2.62 -13.87 -14.06
C PHE A 182 1.82 -13.85 -15.38
N ASN A 183 1.88 -12.77 -16.16
CA ASN A 183 1.25 -12.67 -17.47
C ASN A 183 2.05 -13.40 -18.58
N TYR A 184 2.39 -14.67 -18.33
CA TYR A 184 3.19 -15.48 -19.26
C TYR A 184 2.47 -16.78 -19.66
N TYR A 185 1.14 -16.84 -19.46
CA TYR A 185 0.34 -18.04 -19.75
C TYR A 185 -0.17 -18.11 -21.19
N GLU A 186 -0.11 -17.01 -21.93
CA GLU A 186 -0.44 -17.01 -23.36
C GLU A 186 0.64 -17.75 -24.17
N TRP A 187 0.22 -18.44 -25.22
CA TRP A 187 1.11 -19.28 -26.05
C TRP A 187 2.37 -18.54 -26.52
N ASP A 188 2.25 -17.25 -26.77
CA ASP A 188 3.36 -16.41 -27.29
C ASP A 188 4.33 -15.95 -26.17
N SER A 189 3.89 -15.88 -24.93
CA SER A 189 4.69 -15.38 -23.81
C SER A 189 5.27 -16.49 -22.91
N TYR A 190 4.66 -17.67 -22.90
CA TYR A 190 5.18 -18.81 -22.14
C TYR A 190 6.60 -19.24 -22.52
N PRO A 191 7.00 -19.30 -23.81
CA PRO A 191 8.36 -19.59 -24.22
C PRO A 191 9.40 -18.62 -23.62
N VAL A 192 9.04 -17.32 -23.49
CA VAL A 192 9.90 -16.30 -22.88
C VAL A 192 10.15 -16.61 -21.40
N PHE A 193 9.09 -16.90 -20.67
CA PHE A 193 9.19 -17.27 -19.25
C PHE A 193 10.02 -18.56 -19.07
N LYS A 194 9.72 -19.59 -19.87
CA LYS A 194 10.47 -20.85 -19.84
C LYS A 194 11.95 -20.65 -20.13
N ALA A 195 12.29 -19.90 -21.18
CA ALA A 195 13.69 -19.61 -21.54
C ALA A 195 14.42 -18.84 -20.43
N PHE A 196 13.74 -17.89 -19.78
CA PHE A 196 14.29 -17.17 -18.64
C PHE A 196 14.57 -18.11 -17.46
N VAL A 197 13.64 -18.97 -17.09
CA VAL A 197 13.82 -19.93 -15.99
C VAL A 197 14.97 -20.90 -16.31
N ASP A 198 14.98 -21.49 -17.51
CA ASP A 198 16.02 -22.45 -17.94
C ASP A 198 17.42 -21.79 -17.91
N SER A 199 17.55 -20.57 -18.43
CA SER A 199 18.81 -19.82 -18.44
C SER A 199 19.25 -19.42 -17.03
N SER A 200 18.32 -18.98 -16.19
CA SER A 200 18.59 -18.62 -14.80
C SER A 200 19.09 -19.82 -13.99
N MET A 201 18.44 -20.97 -14.11
CA MET A 201 18.84 -22.20 -13.44
C MET A 201 20.22 -22.68 -13.91
N LYS A 202 20.51 -22.55 -15.22
CA LYS A 202 21.84 -22.86 -15.75
C LYS A 202 22.93 -21.97 -15.12
N VAL A 203 22.71 -20.67 -15.00
CA VAL A 203 23.63 -19.72 -14.37
C VAL A 203 23.83 -20.06 -12.88
N ILE A 204 22.73 -20.35 -12.16
CA ILE A 204 22.77 -20.73 -10.74
C ILE A 204 23.64 -21.97 -10.55
N HIS A 205 23.44 -23.02 -11.34
CA HIS A 205 24.24 -24.23 -11.27
C HIS A 205 25.71 -24.00 -11.62
N GLN A 206 25.98 -23.32 -12.73
CA GLN A 206 27.37 -23.05 -13.18
C GLN A 206 28.13 -22.17 -12.21
N SER A 207 27.45 -21.28 -11.51
CA SER A 207 28.05 -20.39 -10.51
C SER A 207 28.10 -20.99 -9.11
N ASN A 208 27.66 -22.24 -8.93
CA ASN A 208 27.60 -22.93 -7.62
C ASN A 208 26.86 -22.11 -6.54
N ILE A 209 25.80 -21.41 -6.94
CA ILE A 209 24.92 -20.66 -6.04
C ILE A 209 24.22 -21.64 -5.10
N LYS A 210 24.20 -21.32 -3.81
CA LYS A 210 23.66 -22.18 -2.76
C LYS A 210 22.32 -21.70 -2.23
N ASN A 211 22.07 -20.38 -2.31
CA ASN A 211 20.86 -19.75 -1.82
C ASN A 211 20.13 -19.07 -2.99
N LEU A 212 18.90 -19.45 -3.23
CA LEU A 212 18.02 -18.81 -4.21
C LEU A 212 16.89 -18.10 -3.48
N ILE A 213 16.74 -16.80 -3.75
CA ILE A 213 15.61 -15.99 -3.33
C ILE A 213 14.72 -15.79 -4.54
N ILE A 214 13.41 -16.04 -4.40
CA ILE A 214 12.41 -15.71 -5.42
C ILE A 214 11.63 -14.49 -4.92
N ASP A 215 11.84 -13.35 -5.59
CA ASP A 215 11.19 -12.09 -5.23
C ASP A 215 9.94 -11.87 -6.08
N VAL A 216 8.79 -11.90 -5.42
CA VAL A 216 7.46 -11.65 -6.02
C VAL A 216 6.75 -10.48 -5.35
N ARG A 217 7.46 -9.62 -4.62
CA ARG A 217 6.87 -8.53 -3.83
C ARG A 217 6.01 -7.58 -4.63
N TYR A 218 6.37 -7.32 -5.88
CA TYR A 218 5.63 -6.43 -6.79
C TYR A 218 4.76 -7.18 -7.79
N ASN A 219 4.63 -8.50 -7.65
CA ASN A 219 3.82 -9.30 -8.55
C ASN A 219 2.33 -9.13 -8.23
N GLY A 220 1.60 -8.50 -9.13
CA GLY A 220 0.16 -8.31 -9.02
C GLY A 220 -0.68 -9.51 -9.47
N GLY A 221 -0.05 -10.62 -9.86
CA GLY A 221 -0.70 -11.77 -10.48
C GLY A 221 -0.51 -11.81 -12.00
N GLY A 222 -1.44 -12.43 -12.69
CA GLY A 222 -1.46 -12.58 -14.15
C GLY A 222 -2.77 -13.18 -14.64
N SER A 223 -2.84 -13.47 -15.94
CA SER A 223 -3.97 -14.18 -16.53
C SER A 223 -3.98 -15.66 -16.11
N GLN A 224 -5.18 -16.20 -15.90
CA GLN A 224 -5.44 -17.62 -15.66
C GLN A 224 -5.77 -18.31 -16.97
#